data_9e5d33a98fbd22eca785a5bfcd11905e
#
_entry.id   9e5d33a98fbd22eca785a5bfcd11905e
#
_cell.length_a   1.000
_cell.length_b   1.000
_cell.length_c   1.000
_cell.angle_alpha   90.00
_cell.angle_beta   90.00
_cell.angle_gamma   90.00
#
_symmetry.space_group_name_H-M   'P 1'
#
loop_
_entity.id
_entity.type
_entity.pdbx_description
1 polymer ?
#
loop_
_entity_poly.entity_id
_entity_poly.type
_entity_poly.pdbx_seq_one_letter_code
_entity_poly.pdbx_strand_id
1 'polypeptide(L)'
;MKRNILTVSVILLTLFIQPIQAKDMLMDPMPAANPAPDFNLMGMDGKTHTLEDLKGKFLLVNFWATWCNPCKVEMPLLEKLHQTLKSEKFTVLGLHVGPGPENIEEFKKLMPISFPIYVDMDLEVNWGVPGLPTTFLMNPEGKLIYRAVGKREFASDEMVNFLKSQIESYQFVQKYDGKFIPPMMR
;
A
#
# COMPACT_ATOMS: atom_id res chain seq x y z
N MET A 1 68.86 -26.77 -21.26
CA MET A 1 67.41 -27.12 -21.27
C MET A 1 66.69 -26.18 -20.27
N LYS A 2 66.00 -25.17 -20.79
CA LYS A 2 65.24 -24.19 -19.94
C LYS A 2 63.73 -24.55 -20.02
N ARG A 3 63.14 -24.95 -18.90
CA ARG A 3 61.71 -25.23 -18.78
C ARG A 3 60.99 -23.93 -18.48
N ASN A 4 60.18 -23.43 -19.42
CA ASN A 4 59.26 -22.34 -19.21
C ASN A 4 58.02 -22.86 -18.49
N ILE A 5 57.77 -22.34 -17.26
CA ILE A 5 56.55 -22.59 -16.50
C ILE A 5 55.60 -21.48 -16.87
N LEU A 6 54.56 -21.78 -17.67
CA LEU A 6 53.41 -20.91 -17.90
C LEU A 6 52.50 -20.93 -16.66
N THR A 7 52.52 -19.87 -15.90
CA THR A 7 51.56 -19.63 -14.84
C THR A 7 50.23 -19.17 -15.47
N VAL A 8 49.23 -20.05 -15.47
CA VAL A 8 47.86 -19.73 -15.84
C VAL A 8 47.20 -19.05 -14.65
N SER A 9 47.00 -17.74 -14.76
CA SER A 9 46.27 -16.93 -13.77
C SER A 9 44.78 -17.15 -14.01
N VAL A 10 44.14 -17.96 -13.15
CA VAL A 10 42.69 -18.16 -13.14
C VAL A 10 42.08 -16.94 -12.38
N ILE A 11 41.57 -16.00 -13.14
CA ILE A 11 40.75 -14.88 -12.57
C ILE A 11 39.39 -15.48 -12.22
N LEU A 12 39.16 -15.75 -10.93
CA LEU A 12 37.85 -16.09 -10.39
C LEU A 12 36.99 -14.81 -10.44
N LEU A 13 36.12 -14.73 -11.44
CA LEU A 13 35.06 -13.72 -11.52
C LEU A 13 33.97 -14.11 -10.52
N THR A 14 34.12 -13.71 -9.26
CA THR A 14 33.06 -13.83 -8.26
C THR A 14 31.95 -12.83 -8.60
N LEU A 15 30.90 -13.32 -9.25
CA LEU A 15 29.63 -12.62 -9.36
C LEU A 15 29.09 -12.38 -7.94
N PHE A 16 29.26 -11.15 -7.45
CA PHE A 16 28.58 -10.67 -6.25
C PHE A 16 27.08 -10.60 -6.56
N ILE A 17 26.37 -11.69 -6.32
CA ILE A 17 24.92 -11.68 -6.22
C ILE A 17 24.62 -10.93 -4.91
N GLN A 18 24.40 -9.63 -5.00
CA GLN A 18 23.93 -8.85 -3.86
C GLN A 18 22.51 -9.35 -3.52
N PRO A 19 22.24 -9.77 -2.29
CA PRO A 19 20.88 -10.08 -1.90
C PRO A 19 20.05 -8.78 -2.01
N ILE A 20 18.99 -8.80 -2.80
CA ILE A 20 18.00 -7.74 -2.82
C ILE A 20 17.45 -7.64 -1.40
N GLN A 21 17.85 -6.59 -0.70
CA GLN A 21 17.37 -6.38 0.67
C GLN A 21 15.89 -6.02 0.60
N ALA A 22 15.07 -6.69 1.40
CA ALA A 22 13.64 -6.46 1.55
C ALA A 22 13.27 -4.99 1.92
N LYS A 23 14.28 -4.16 2.20
CA LYS A 23 14.15 -2.73 2.50
C LYS A 23 13.73 -1.88 1.28
N ASP A 24 13.92 -2.39 0.07
CA ASP A 24 13.65 -1.65 -1.18
C ASP A 24 12.25 -1.91 -1.75
N MET A 25 11.45 -2.75 -1.13
CA MET A 25 10.07 -2.98 -1.57
C MET A 25 9.16 -1.83 -1.12
N LEU A 26 8.48 -1.24 -2.08
CA LEU A 26 7.50 -0.16 -1.83
C LEU A 26 6.37 -0.65 -0.91
N MET A 27 5.84 -1.84 -1.20
CA MET A 27 4.87 -2.59 -0.39
C MET A 27 5.14 -4.09 -0.52
N ASP A 28 4.91 -4.86 0.54
CA ASP A 28 5.08 -6.31 0.55
C ASP A 28 3.86 -6.99 -0.09
N PRO A 29 4.03 -7.92 -1.05
CA PRO A 29 2.91 -8.66 -1.62
C PRO A 29 2.25 -9.55 -0.57
N MET A 30 0.92 -9.65 -0.64
CA MET A 30 0.13 -10.54 0.21
C MET A 30 -0.33 -11.78 -0.56
N PRO A 31 -0.62 -12.91 0.10
CA PRO A 31 -1.14 -14.09 -0.57
C PRO A 31 -2.39 -13.79 -1.40
N ALA A 32 -2.47 -14.35 -2.61
CA ALA A 32 -3.47 -14.01 -3.64
C ALA A 32 -4.95 -14.20 -3.22
N ALA A 33 -5.23 -14.89 -2.14
CA ALA A 33 -6.59 -15.18 -1.66
C ALA A 33 -6.86 -14.60 -0.27
N ASN A 34 -6.33 -13.43 0.06
CA ASN A 34 -6.53 -12.83 1.37
C ASN A 34 -7.68 -11.79 1.33
N PRO A 35 -8.94 -12.19 1.60
CA PRO A 35 -10.05 -11.24 1.65
C PRO A 35 -9.83 -10.24 2.78
N ALA A 36 -10.18 -8.97 2.54
CA ALA A 36 -10.21 -8.00 3.61
C ALA A 36 -11.28 -8.40 4.64
N PRO A 37 -10.99 -8.31 5.95
CA PRO A 37 -12.01 -8.48 6.97
C PRO A 37 -13.14 -7.46 6.78
N ASP A 38 -14.38 -7.91 6.96
CA ASP A 38 -15.55 -7.03 6.91
C ASP A 38 -15.48 -5.96 8.02
N PHE A 39 -16.09 -4.83 7.73
CA PHE A 39 -16.24 -3.75 8.69
C PHE A 39 -17.59 -3.03 8.54
N ASN A 40 -17.96 -2.34 9.60
CA ASN A 40 -19.12 -1.48 9.66
C ASN A 40 -18.70 -0.21 10.43
N LEU A 41 -18.24 0.81 9.71
CA LEU A 41 -17.50 1.94 10.27
C LEU A 41 -18.30 3.23 10.21
N MET A 42 -18.19 4.02 11.27
CA MET A 42 -18.71 5.39 11.31
C MET A 42 -17.75 6.31 10.53
N GLY A 43 -18.24 6.91 9.46
CA GLY A 43 -17.53 7.96 8.73
C GLY A 43 -17.61 9.31 9.44
N MET A 44 -16.70 10.22 9.07
CA MET A 44 -16.74 11.61 9.54
C MET A 44 -17.95 12.38 9.02
N ASP A 45 -18.71 11.82 8.07
CA ASP A 45 -19.99 12.34 7.59
C ASP A 45 -21.18 11.91 8.47
N GLY A 46 -20.93 11.20 9.58
CA GLY A 46 -21.93 10.68 10.49
C GLY A 46 -22.73 9.47 9.96
N LYS A 47 -22.33 8.90 8.83
CA LYS A 47 -22.95 7.71 8.24
C LYS A 47 -22.13 6.48 8.50
N THR A 48 -22.81 5.34 8.53
CA THR A 48 -22.17 4.05 8.60
C THR A 48 -21.83 3.54 7.20
N HIS A 49 -20.62 3.03 7.02
CA HIS A 49 -20.11 2.50 5.77
C HIS A 49 -19.61 1.05 5.99
N THR A 50 -19.91 0.19 5.02
CA THR A 50 -19.47 -1.20 5.00
C THR A 50 -18.33 -1.40 4.00
N LEU A 51 -17.64 -2.53 4.09
CA LEU A 51 -16.66 -2.92 3.07
C LEU A 51 -17.32 -3.03 1.68
N GLU A 52 -18.56 -3.51 1.61
CA GLU A 52 -19.29 -3.67 0.36
C GLU A 52 -19.53 -2.33 -0.35
N ASP A 53 -19.83 -1.26 0.39
CA ASP A 53 -20.02 0.10 -0.16
C ASP A 53 -18.74 0.66 -0.82
N LEU A 54 -17.57 0.12 -0.45
CA LEU A 54 -16.27 0.59 -0.90
C LEU A 54 -15.65 -0.29 -2.00
N LYS A 55 -16.25 -1.45 -2.31
CA LYS A 55 -15.78 -2.32 -3.42
C LYS A 55 -15.95 -1.64 -4.79
N GLY A 56 -15.35 -2.23 -5.81
CA GLY A 56 -15.40 -1.75 -7.19
C GLY A 56 -14.25 -0.83 -7.59
N LYS A 57 -13.38 -0.43 -6.64
CA LYS A 57 -12.17 0.35 -6.88
C LYS A 57 -11.01 -0.13 -6.01
N PHE A 58 -9.80 0.25 -6.40
CA PHE A 58 -8.65 0.07 -5.52
C PHE A 58 -8.74 1.01 -4.32
N LEU A 59 -8.49 0.46 -3.13
CA LEU A 59 -8.40 1.24 -1.90
C LEU A 59 -7.00 1.12 -1.31
N LEU A 60 -6.36 2.26 -1.04
CA LEU A 60 -5.17 2.33 -0.22
C LEU A 60 -5.62 2.64 1.21
N VAL A 61 -5.73 1.59 2.02
CA VAL A 61 -6.29 1.63 3.39
C VAL A 61 -5.16 1.86 4.38
N ASN A 62 -5.10 3.04 4.98
CA ASN A 62 -4.06 3.42 5.94
C ASN A 62 -4.60 3.42 7.36
N PHE A 63 -4.02 2.57 8.22
CA PHE A 63 -4.26 2.57 9.67
C PHE A 63 -3.34 3.58 10.34
N TRP A 64 -3.93 4.54 11.04
CA TRP A 64 -3.22 5.67 11.63
C TRP A 64 -3.87 6.16 12.92
N ALA A 65 -3.20 7.07 13.63
CA ALA A 65 -3.78 7.75 14.79
C ALA A 65 -3.21 9.17 14.95
N THR A 66 -3.99 10.04 15.58
CA THR A 66 -3.58 11.44 15.86
C THR A 66 -2.42 11.53 16.85
N TRP A 67 -2.19 10.53 17.68
CA TRP A 67 -1.07 10.42 18.61
C TRP A 67 0.18 9.74 18.00
N CYS A 68 0.06 9.18 16.79
CA CYS A 68 1.15 8.46 16.11
C CYS A 68 2.04 9.44 15.31
N ASN A 69 3.22 9.75 15.81
CA ASN A 69 4.12 10.71 15.15
C ASN A 69 4.56 10.27 13.74
N PRO A 70 4.95 9.02 13.46
CA PRO A 70 5.26 8.58 12.10
C PRO A 70 4.06 8.72 11.15
N CYS A 71 2.83 8.48 11.65
CA CYS A 71 1.61 8.65 10.85
C CYS A 71 1.42 10.10 10.42
N LYS A 72 1.61 11.06 11.34
CA LYS A 72 1.50 12.50 11.01
C LYS A 72 2.45 12.93 9.89
N VAL A 73 3.65 12.37 9.86
CA VAL A 73 4.63 12.65 8.80
C VAL A 73 4.18 12.07 7.46
N GLU A 74 3.47 10.93 7.48
CA GLU A 74 3.01 10.24 6.29
C GLU A 74 1.73 10.85 5.68
N MET A 75 0.84 11.44 6.51
CA MET A 75 -0.46 11.96 6.07
C MET A 75 -0.39 12.97 4.90
N PRO A 76 0.54 13.95 4.87
CA PRO A 76 0.68 14.84 3.71
C PRO A 76 1.07 14.11 2.43
N LEU A 77 1.85 13.03 2.54
CA LEU A 77 2.25 12.21 1.40
C LEU A 77 1.07 11.40 0.85
N LEU A 78 0.24 10.87 1.75
CA LEU A 78 -1.01 10.19 1.39
C LEU A 78 -2.02 11.16 0.75
N GLU A 79 -2.14 12.38 1.26
CA GLU A 79 -2.98 13.41 0.65
C GLU A 79 -2.49 13.76 -0.77
N LYS A 80 -1.19 13.99 -0.94
CA LYS A 80 -0.61 14.25 -2.27
C LYS A 80 -0.85 13.09 -3.22
N LEU A 81 -0.64 11.85 -2.77
CA LEU A 81 -0.95 10.64 -3.55
C LEU A 81 -2.43 10.59 -3.91
N HIS A 82 -3.32 10.83 -2.94
CA HIS A 82 -4.76 10.85 -3.17
C HIS A 82 -5.13 11.85 -4.26
N GLN A 83 -4.66 13.09 -4.16
CA GLN A 83 -4.92 14.11 -5.19
C GLN A 83 -4.38 13.71 -6.58
N THR A 84 -3.28 12.96 -6.62
CA THR A 84 -2.66 12.50 -7.87
C THR A 84 -3.43 11.36 -8.53
N LEU A 85 -3.96 10.41 -7.74
CA LEU A 85 -4.53 9.16 -8.24
C LEU A 85 -6.06 9.03 -8.05
N LYS A 86 -6.71 9.92 -7.27
CA LYS A 86 -8.15 9.82 -7.01
C LYS A 86 -8.95 9.77 -8.31
N SER A 87 -9.82 8.78 -8.41
CA SER A 87 -10.66 8.55 -9.58
C SER A 87 -11.82 7.62 -9.19
N GLU A 88 -12.68 7.29 -10.13
CA GLU A 88 -13.67 6.22 -9.94
C GLU A 88 -13.04 4.85 -9.64
N LYS A 89 -11.73 4.68 -9.90
CA LYS A 89 -11.01 3.40 -9.81
C LYS A 89 -10.01 3.32 -8.66
N PHE A 90 -9.73 4.43 -7.96
CA PHE A 90 -8.77 4.48 -6.85
C PHE A 90 -9.14 5.56 -5.83
N THR A 91 -8.97 5.25 -4.54
CA THR A 91 -9.00 6.22 -3.45
C THR A 91 -8.10 5.80 -2.29
N VAL A 92 -7.59 6.78 -1.54
CA VAL A 92 -7.01 6.57 -0.22
C VAL A 92 -8.14 6.56 0.81
N LEU A 93 -8.00 5.76 1.86
CA LEU A 93 -8.93 5.63 2.97
C LEU A 93 -8.15 5.64 4.27
N GLY A 94 -8.45 6.55 5.20
CA GLY A 94 -7.84 6.59 6.52
C GLY A 94 -8.72 5.84 7.54
N LEU A 95 -8.15 4.82 8.20
CA LEU A 95 -8.77 4.15 9.35
C LEU A 95 -8.08 4.64 10.62
N HIS A 96 -8.74 5.53 11.36
CA HIS A 96 -8.22 6.06 12.62
C HIS A 96 -8.45 5.07 13.74
N VAL A 97 -7.36 4.68 14.40
CA VAL A 97 -7.37 3.80 15.57
C VAL A 97 -7.35 4.65 16.84
N GLY A 98 -8.34 4.46 17.69
CA GLY A 98 -8.44 5.16 18.96
C GLY A 98 -9.63 6.14 19.05
N PRO A 99 -9.69 6.92 20.15
CA PRO A 99 -10.88 7.71 20.48
C PRO A 99 -11.18 8.82 19.46
N GLY A 100 -12.40 8.98 19.23
CA GLY A 100 -13.34 9.94 18.77
C GLY A 100 -13.07 10.89 17.59
N PRO A 101 -14.14 11.33 16.95
CA PRO A 101 -14.05 12.24 15.80
C PRO A 101 -13.46 13.62 16.15
N GLU A 102 -13.57 14.08 17.41
CA GLU A 102 -13.10 15.39 17.84
C GLU A 102 -11.59 15.58 17.60
N ASN A 103 -10.79 14.58 17.95
CA ASN A 103 -9.34 14.60 17.73
C ASN A 103 -8.96 14.68 16.26
N ILE A 104 -9.78 14.07 15.40
CA ILE A 104 -9.57 14.07 13.94
C ILE A 104 -9.93 15.44 13.37
N GLU A 105 -11.01 16.06 13.81
CA GLU A 105 -11.41 17.40 13.37
C GLU A 105 -10.36 18.45 13.73
N GLU A 106 -9.79 18.40 14.93
CA GLU A 106 -8.67 19.29 15.31
C GLU A 106 -7.43 19.01 14.44
N PHE A 107 -7.11 17.75 14.21
CA PHE A 107 -6.00 17.36 13.35
C PHE A 107 -6.19 17.88 11.91
N LYS A 108 -7.38 17.76 11.34
CA LYS A 108 -7.71 18.25 9.97
C LYS A 108 -7.60 19.76 9.84
N LYS A 109 -7.81 20.54 10.91
CA LYS A 109 -7.57 21.99 10.91
C LYS A 109 -6.09 22.32 10.72
N LEU A 110 -5.21 21.50 11.26
CA LEU A 110 -3.76 21.69 11.16
C LEU A 110 -3.19 21.05 9.87
N MET A 111 -3.84 20.02 9.38
CA MET A 111 -3.40 19.25 8.22
C MET A 111 -4.61 18.90 7.35
N PRO A 112 -4.91 19.69 6.33
CA PRO A 112 -6.04 19.45 5.44
C PRO A 112 -5.91 18.09 4.73
N ILE A 113 -6.93 17.23 4.92
CA ILE A 113 -7.04 15.89 4.34
C ILE A 113 -8.39 15.81 3.65
N SER A 114 -8.39 15.40 2.38
CA SER A 114 -9.58 15.30 1.55
C SER A 114 -10.08 13.87 1.33
N PHE A 115 -9.25 12.85 1.59
CA PHE A 115 -9.69 11.46 1.49
C PHE A 115 -10.59 11.08 2.69
N PRO A 116 -11.48 10.08 2.51
CA PRO A 116 -12.37 9.61 3.57
C PRO A 116 -11.62 9.10 4.79
N ILE A 117 -12.11 9.45 5.98
CA ILE A 117 -11.61 8.95 7.26
C ILE A 117 -12.75 8.27 7.99
N TYR A 118 -12.48 7.09 8.53
CA TYR A 118 -13.35 6.31 9.39
C TYR A 118 -12.68 6.07 10.74
N VAL A 119 -13.48 5.84 11.76
CA VAL A 119 -13.02 5.64 13.14
C VAL A 119 -13.44 4.27 13.61
N ASP A 120 -12.51 3.53 14.17
CA ASP A 120 -12.79 2.29 14.88
C ASP A 120 -11.77 2.08 15.99
N MET A 121 -12.18 1.36 17.05
CA MET A 121 -11.34 1.09 18.22
C MET A 121 -10.55 -0.22 18.13
N ASP A 122 -11.04 -1.18 17.36
CA ASP A 122 -10.57 -2.57 17.40
C ASP A 122 -10.29 -3.17 16.00
N LEU A 123 -10.52 -2.40 14.92
CA LEU A 123 -10.43 -2.92 13.55
C LEU A 123 -9.02 -3.38 13.19
N GLU A 124 -7.99 -2.72 13.75
CA GLU A 124 -6.59 -3.08 13.54
C GLU A 124 -6.29 -4.53 13.96
N VAL A 125 -6.98 -5.04 14.98
CA VAL A 125 -6.82 -6.43 15.44
C VAL A 125 -7.31 -7.40 14.37
N ASN A 126 -8.50 -7.17 13.80
CA ASN A 126 -9.10 -8.03 12.78
C ASN A 126 -8.30 -8.01 11.48
N TRP A 127 -7.65 -6.89 11.16
CA TRP A 127 -6.81 -6.75 9.97
C TRP A 127 -5.36 -7.20 10.19
N GLY A 128 -5.02 -7.66 11.39
CA GLY A 128 -3.67 -8.10 11.72
C GLY A 128 -2.63 -6.99 11.57
N VAL A 129 -2.97 -5.77 12.02
CA VAL A 129 -2.10 -4.59 12.00
C VAL A 129 -1.06 -4.72 13.11
N PRO A 130 0.24 -4.85 12.81
CA PRO A 130 1.26 -5.07 13.84
C PRO A 130 1.69 -3.78 14.56
N GLY A 131 1.30 -2.63 14.03
CA GLY A 131 1.65 -1.30 14.54
C GLY A 131 1.31 -0.20 13.56
N LEU A 132 1.43 1.07 13.97
CA LEU A 132 1.07 2.22 13.17
C LEU A 132 2.29 3.00 12.65
N PRO A 133 2.26 3.53 11.41
CA PRO A 133 1.23 3.29 10.40
C PRO A 133 1.35 1.90 9.78
N THR A 134 0.24 1.34 9.34
CA THR A 134 0.22 0.18 8.43
C THR A 134 -0.76 0.48 7.29
N THR A 135 -0.34 0.21 6.07
CA THR A 135 -1.13 0.50 4.87
C THR A 135 -1.32 -0.76 4.04
N PHE A 136 -2.55 -1.00 3.62
CA PHE A 136 -2.91 -2.10 2.72
C PHE A 136 -3.36 -1.55 1.38
N LEU A 137 -3.00 -2.24 0.30
CA LEU A 137 -3.64 -2.06 -1.00
C LEU A 137 -4.68 -3.15 -1.19
N MET A 138 -5.94 -2.75 -1.35
CA MET A 138 -7.06 -3.63 -1.61
C MET A 138 -7.51 -3.47 -3.07
N ASN A 139 -7.77 -4.59 -3.74
CA ASN A 139 -8.28 -4.60 -5.10
C ASN A 139 -9.81 -4.43 -5.15
N PRO A 140 -10.42 -4.20 -6.35
CA PRO A 140 -11.86 -4.00 -6.50
C PRO A 140 -12.75 -5.14 -5.99
N GLU A 141 -12.22 -6.36 -5.88
CA GLU A 141 -12.97 -7.51 -5.32
C GLU A 141 -12.91 -7.58 -3.79
N GLY A 142 -12.27 -6.63 -3.11
CA GLY A 142 -12.13 -6.64 -1.66
C GLY A 142 -11.02 -7.55 -1.13
N LYS A 143 -9.99 -7.84 -1.94
CA LYS A 143 -8.83 -8.64 -1.53
C LYS A 143 -7.64 -7.76 -1.21
N LEU A 144 -6.97 -8.03 -0.10
CA LEU A 144 -5.70 -7.40 0.27
C LEU A 144 -4.58 -8.00 -0.58
N ILE A 145 -3.93 -7.18 -1.40
CA ILE A 145 -2.90 -7.64 -2.35
C ILE A 145 -1.49 -7.19 -1.97
N TYR A 146 -1.36 -6.06 -1.26
CA TYR A 146 -0.08 -5.57 -0.73
C TYR A 146 -0.26 -4.98 0.66
N ARG A 147 0.84 -4.99 1.44
CA ARG A 147 0.93 -4.37 2.76
C ARG A 147 2.24 -3.60 2.91
N ALA A 148 2.19 -2.47 3.59
CA ALA A 148 3.36 -1.74 4.07
C ALA A 148 3.25 -1.52 5.58
N VAL A 149 4.24 -1.97 6.35
CA VAL A 149 4.34 -1.73 7.80
C VAL A 149 5.35 -0.63 8.04
N GLY A 150 4.97 0.39 8.80
CA GLY A 150 5.77 1.60 9.00
C GLY A 150 5.66 2.59 7.84
N LYS A 151 6.19 3.81 8.09
CA LYS A 151 6.14 4.93 7.15
C LYS A 151 6.71 4.58 5.77
N ARG A 152 6.07 5.10 4.71
CA ARG A 152 6.52 5.03 3.32
C ARG A 152 6.49 6.42 2.66
N GLU A 153 7.24 6.57 1.57
CA GLU A 153 7.24 7.77 0.73
C GLU A 153 6.12 7.66 -0.34
N PHE A 154 4.85 7.71 0.12
CA PHE A 154 3.68 7.50 -0.75
C PHE A 154 3.56 8.51 -1.90
N ALA A 155 4.21 9.65 -1.80
CA ALA A 155 4.21 10.67 -2.86
C ALA A 155 5.43 10.57 -3.79
N SER A 156 6.28 9.55 -3.66
CA SER A 156 7.39 9.33 -4.60
C SER A 156 6.90 8.87 -5.97
N ASP A 157 7.65 9.18 -7.03
CA ASP A 157 7.31 8.76 -8.39
C ASP A 157 7.29 7.24 -8.52
N GLU A 158 8.16 6.54 -7.81
CA GLU A 158 8.23 5.07 -7.78
C GLU A 158 6.95 4.48 -7.20
N MET A 159 6.44 5.01 -6.07
CA MET A 159 5.22 4.54 -5.44
C MET A 159 4.00 4.85 -6.32
N VAL A 160 3.92 6.06 -6.87
CA VAL A 160 2.84 6.47 -7.78
C VAL A 160 2.79 5.54 -9.00
N ASN A 161 3.94 5.27 -9.64
CA ASN A 161 4.03 4.40 -10.81
C ASN A 161 3.71 2.95 -10.46
N PHE A 162 4.16 2.47 -9.29
CA PHE A 162 3.80 1.15 -8.79
C PHE A 162 2.28 0.99 -8.65
N LEU A 163 1.59 1.93 -8.00
CA LEU A 163 0.14 1.86 -7.82
C LEU A 163 -0.60 1.97 -9.15
N LYS A 164 -0.17 2.84 -10.06
CA LYS A 164 -0.72 2.92 -11.44
C LYS A 164 -0.61 1.59 -12.16
N SER A 165 0.55 0.93 -12.08
CA SER A 165 0.77 -0.36 -12.74
C SER A 165 -0.17 -1.45 -12.22
N GLN A 166 -0.50 -1.45 -10.90
CA GLN A 166 -1.47 -2.39 -10.33
C GLN A 166 -2.88 -2.16 -10.91
N ILE A 167 -3.30 -0.89 -10.99
CA ILE A 167 -4.62 -0.51 -11.53
C ILE A 167 -4.73 -0.89 -13.01
N GLU A 168 -3.73 -0.56 -13.82
CA GLU A 168 -3.69 -0.84 -15.26
C GLU A 168 -3.66 -2.34 -15.55
N SER A 169 -2.82 -3.10 -14.83
CA SER A 169 -2.72 -4.55 -14.96
C SER A 169 -4.05 -5.23 -14.65
N TYR A 170 -4.73 -4.82 -13.58
CA TYR A 170 -6.03 -5.34 -13.22
C TYR A 170 -7.08 -5.07 -14.31
N GLN A 171 -7.13 -3.84 -14.82
CA GLN A 171 -8.06 -3.46 -15.88
C GLN A 171 -7.81 -4.24 -17.17
N PHE A 172 -6.54 -4.46 -17.51
CA PHE A 172 -6.17 -5.26 -18.66
C PHE A 172 -6.70 -6.71 -18.52
N VAL A 173 -6.47 -7.34 -17.37
CA VAL A 173 -6.97 -8.70 -17.11
C VAL A 173 -8.49 -8.77 -17.22
N GLN A 174 -9.22 -7.82 -16.63
CA GLN A 174 -10.69 -7.77 -16.70
C GLN A 174 -11.19 -7.59 -18.14
N LYS A 175 -10.55 -6.73 -18.91
CA LYS A 175 -10.94 -6.46 -20.31
C LYS A 175 -10.81 -7.69 -21.22
N TYR A 176 -9.80 -8.52 -20.99
CA TYR A 176 -9.50 -9.68 -21.85
C TYR A 176 -9.93 -11.01 -21.25
N ASP A 177 -10.71 -10.98 -20.15
CA ASP A 177 -11.30 -12.17 -19.51
C ASP A 177 -10.24 -13.25 -19.17
N GLY A 178 -9.03 -12.79 -18.84
CA GLY A 178 -7.88 -13.67 -18.57
C GLY A 178 -7.32 -14.44 -19.77
N LYS A 179 -7.85 -14.24 -20.97
CA LYS A 179 -7.44 -15.00 -22.17
C LYS A 179 -6.05 -14.67 -22.70
N PHE A 180 -5.52 -13.51 -22.35
CA PHE A 180 -4.18 -13.11 -22.78
C PHE A 180 -3.43 -12.41 -21.64
N ILE A 181 -2.38 -13.06 -21.14
CA ILE A 181 -1.44 -12.45 -20.19
C ILE A 181 -0.14 -12.16 -20.95
N PRO A 182 0.26 -10.88 -21.12
CA PRO A 182 1.52 -10.54 -21.77
C PRO A 182 2.71 -11.22 -21.08
N PRO A 183 3.76 -11.62 -21.81
CA PRO A 183 4.93 -12.30 -21.25
C PRO A 183 5.62 -11.55 -20.10
N MET A 184 5.51 -10.21 -20.06
CA MET A 184 6.10 -9.36 -19.02
C MET A 184 5.32 -9.32 -17.70
N MET A 185 4.18 -10.04 -17.60
CA MET A 185 3.36 -10.13 -16.38
C MET A 185 3.33 -11.56 -15.78
N ARG A 186 4.19 -12.47 -16.27
CA ARG A 186 4.35 -13.83 -15.76
C ARG A 186 5.46 -13.93 -14.71
#